data_71bbbfbe5469489284af1ae72504699b
#
_entry.id   71bbbfbe5469489284af1ae72504699b
#
_cell.length_a   1.000
_cell.length_b   1.000
_cell.length_c   1.000
_cell.angle_alpha   90.00
_cell.angle_beta   90.00
_cell.angle_gamma   90.00
#
_symmetry.space_group_name_H-M   'P 1'
#
loop_
_entity.id
_entity.type
_entity.pdbx_description
1 polymer ?
#
loop_
_entity_poly.entity_id
_entity_poly.type
_entity_poly.pdbx_seq_one_letter_code
_entity_poly.pdbx_strand_id
1 'polypeptide(L)'
;MSLSDFNQGIYLVITTEVDKKNASKLADLLLREKLIPCVTFKNVESHFWWKGEINQSKEVQLMIKCKEENVNKVRNKISEWHSYELPEIIYFRVSANKNYHQWVNSI
;
A
#
# COMPACT_ATOMS: atom_id res chain seq x y z
N MET A 1 -13.12 19.79 -13.89
CA MET A 1 -13.19 18.89 -12.72
C MET A 1 -14.27 19.38 -11.78
N SER A 2 -15.13 18.50 -11.35
CA SER A 2 -16.19 18.84 -10.40
C SER A 2 -15.67 18.88 -8.96
N LEU A 3 -16.48 19.44 -8.05
CA LEU A 3 -16.15 19.42 -6.63
C LEU A 3 -16.03 18.01 -6.07
N SER A 4 -16.80 17.07 -6.61
CA SER A 4 -16.76 15.68 -6.18
C SER A 4 -15.39 15.04 -6.45
N ASP A 5 -14.73 15.41 -7.56
CA ASP A 5 -13.41 14.88 -7.90
C ASP A 5 -12.36 15.35 -6.88
N PHE A 6 -12.45 16.59 -6.38
CA PHE A 6 -11.56 17.09 -5.34
C PHE A 6 -11.85 16.48 -3.99
N ASN A 7 -13.10 16.09 -3.74
CA ASN A 7 -13.51 15.48 -2.47
C ASN A 7 -13.16 13.99 -2.41
N GLN A 8 -12.97 13.34 -3.55
CA GLN A 8 -12.52 11.96 -3.60
C GLN A 8 -11.01 11.92 -3.33
N GLY A 9 -10.65 11.45 -2.15
CA GLY A 9 -9.26 11.42 -1.74
C GLY A 9 -8.46 10.34 -2.44
N ILE A 10 -7.15 10.54 -2.39
CA ILE A 10 -6.16 9.50 -2.69
C ILE A 10 -5.53 9.08 -1.39
N TYR A 11 -5.29 7.80 -1.23
CA TYR A 11 -4.57 7.27 -0.07
C TYR A 11 -3.25 6.67 -0.50
N LEU A 12 -2.26 6.85 0.36
CA LEU A 12 -1.00 6.13 0.30
C LEU A 12 -1.08 5.06 1.38
N VAL A 13 -0.87 3.80 0.98
CA VAL A 13 -0.84 2.67 1.90
C VAL A 13 0.56 2.09 1.88
N ILE A 14 1.17 1.97 3.05
CA ILE A 14 2.54 1.47 3.20
C ILE A 14 2.49 0.14 3.93
N THR A 15 3.17 -0.86 3.38
CA THR A 15 3.42 -2.13 4.04
C THR A 15 4.83 -2.60 3.70
N THR A 16 5.34 -3.54 4.47
CA THR A 16 6.64 -4.17 4.20
C THR A 16 6.44 -5.67 4.05
N GLU A 17 7.12 -6.26 3.09
CA GLU A 17 7.10 -7.71 2.90
C GLU A 17 8.49 -8.31 3.11
N VAL A 18 8.50 -9.63 3.35
CA VAL A 18 9.72 -10.35 3.70
C VAL A 18 10.78 -10.32 2.58
N ASP A 19 10.32 -10.34 1.32
CA ASP A 19 11.20 -10.33 0.15
C ASP A 19 10.46 -9.84 -1.09
N LYS A 20 11.19 -9.70 -2.18
CA LYS A 20 10.65 -9.21 -3.46
C LYS A 20 9.60 -10.14 -4.04
N LYS A 21 9.77 -11.43 -3.88
CA LYS A 21 8.81 -12.41 -4.40
C LYS A 21 7.43 -12.23 -3.77
N ASN A 22 7.39 -12.12 -2.45
CA ASN A 22 6.14 -11.93 -1.73
C ASN A 22 5.55 -10.54 -1.95
N ALA A 23 6.40 -9.51 -2.03
CA ALA A 23 5.95 -8.17 -2.37
C ALA A 23 5.31 -8.12 -3.75
N SER A 24 5.92 -8.79 -4.73
CA SER A 24 5.39 -8.85 -6.11
C SER A 24 4.07 -9.58 -6.17
N LYS A 25 3.92 -10.68 -5.42
CA LYS A 25 2.66 -11.43 -5.37
C LYS A 25 1.52 -10.56 -4.82
N LEU A 26 1.78 -9.85 -3.73
CA LEU A 26 0.79 -8.97 -3.13
C LEU A 26 0.42 -7.82 -4.08
N ALA A 27 1.42 -7.19 -4.68
CA ALA A 27 1.20 -6.11 -5.64
C ALA A 27 0.38 -6.58 -6.84
N ASP A 28 0.73 -7.73 -7.40
CA ASP A 28 0.06 -8.30 -8.56
C ASP A 28 -1.41 -8.59 -8.27
N LEU A 29 -1.69 -9.14 -7.09
CA LEU A 29 -3.06 -9.39 -6.64
C LEU A 29 -3.89 -8.11 -6.60
N LEU A 30 -3.35 -7.07 -5.97
CA LEU A 30 -4.05 -5.80 -5.83
C LEU A 30 -4.28 -5.11 -7.19
N LEU A 31 -3.30 -5.18 -8.08
CA LEU A 31 -3.40 -4.61 -9.43
C LEU A 31 -4.41 -5.37 -10.28
N ARG A 32 -4.38 -6.70 -10.26
CA ARG A 32 -5.29 -7.52 -11.07
C ARG A 32 -6.74 -7.37 -10.63
N GLU A 33 -6.98 -7.17 -9.37
CA GLU A 33 -8.33 -6.92 -8.85
C GLU A 33 -8.77 -5.47 -9.04
N LYS A 34 -7.93 -4.64 -9.65
CA LYS A 34 -8.19 -3.22 -9.91
C LYS A 34 -8.51 -2.44 -8.63
N LEU A 35 -7.92 -2.83 -7.54
CA LEU A 35 -8.03 -2.12 -6.27
C LEU A 35 -7.06 -0.95 -6.18
N ILE A 36 -5.96 -1.04 -6.92
CA ILE A 36 -4.91 -0.02 -6.95
C ILE A 36 -4.43 0.21 -8.38
N PRO A 37 -4.07 1.45 -8.75
CA PRO A 37 -3.48 1.73 -10.04
C PRO A 37 -1.95 1.59 -10.06
N CYS A 38 -1.30 1.70 -8.90
CA CYS A 38 0.15 1.81 -8.85
C CYS A 38 0.70 1.37 -7.49
N VAL A 39 1.84 0.71 -7.53
CA VAL A 39 2.62 0.38 -6.35
C VAL A 39 4.10 0.49 -6.70
N THR A 40 4.88 1.05 -5.80
CA THR A 40 6.33 1.13 -5.94
C THR A 40 6.99 0.34 -4.82
N PHE A 41 8.18 -0.19 -5.12
CA PHE A 41 8.95 -1.00 -4.17
C PHE A 41 10.24 -0.30 -3.79
N LYS A 42 10.67 -0.52 -2.56
CA LYS A 42 11.95 -0.03 -2.06
C LYS A 42 12.55 -1.06 -1.12
N ASN A 43 13.83 -1.36 -1.30
CA ASN A 43 14.55 -2.19 -0.34
C ASN A 43 14.82 -1.38 0.92
N VAL A 44 14.46 -1.92 2.06
CA VAL A 44 14.63 -1.26 3.35
C VAL A 44 15.27 -2.21 4.35
N GLU A 45 15.85 -1.65 5.39
CA GLU A 45 16.34 -2.39 6.54
C GLU A 45 15.56 -1.87 7.74
N SER A 46 14.89 -2.80 8.44
CA SER A 46 14.02 -2.46 9.56
C SER A 46 14.62 -2.93 10.86
N HIS A 47 14.58 -2.08 11.88
CA HIS A 47 15.01 -2.40 13.24
C HIS A 47 13.78 -2.23 14.13
N PHE A 48 13.41 -3.28 14.87
CA PHE A 48 12.13 -3.28 15.57
C PHE A 48 12.15 -4.20 16.79
N TRP A 49 11.25 -3.93 17.71
CA TRP A 49 11.00 -4.79 18.86
C TRP A 49 10.07 -5.93 18.46
N TRP A 50 10.47 -7.16 18.78
CA TRP A 50 9.62 -8.32 18.59
C TRP A 50 9.93 -9.34 19.68
N LYS A 51 8.89 -9.78 20.41
CA LYS A 51 9.01 -10.76 21.49
C LYS A 51 10.09 -10.40 22.51
N GLY A 52 10.15 -9.14 22.90
CA GLY A 52 11.08 -8.64 23.93
C GLY A 52 12.50 -8.42 23.47
N GLU A 53 12.79 -8.53 22.18
CA GLU A 53 14.12 -8.36 21.62
C GLU A 53 14.14 -7.36 20.48
N ILE A 54 15.29 -6.73 20.26
CA ILE A 54 15.51 -5.87 19.11
C ILE A 54 15.97 -6.75 17.95
N ASN A 55 15.26 -6.68 16.85
CA ASN A 55 15.52 -7.45 15.65
C ASN A 55 15.87 -6.54 14.49
N GLN A 56 16.59 -7.06 13.51
CA GLN A 56 16.89 -6.38 12.27
C GLN A 56 16.50 -7.29 11.11
N SER A 57 15.92 -6.71 10.09
CA SER A 57 15.48 -7.48 8.93
C SER A 57 15.59 -6.64 7.66
N LYS A 58 16.03 -7.27 6.58
CA LYS A 58 15.96 -6.69 5.25
C LYS A 58 14.58 -7.01 4.69
N GLU A 59 13.89 -5.98 4.25
CA GLU A 59 12.52 -6.09 3.77
C GLU A 59 12.33 -5.34 2.47
N VAL A 60 11.18 -5.53 1.84
CA VAL A 60 10.74 -4.75 0.68
C VAL A 60 9.54 -3.94 1.11
N GLN A 61 9.66 -2.62 1.02
CA GLN A 61 8.55 -1.72 1.31
C GLN A 61 7.72 -1.52 0.05
N LEU A 62 6.41 -1.61 0.21
CA LEU A 62 5.45 -1.29 -0.85
C LEU A 62 4.81 0.05 -0.52
N MET A 63 4.84 0.96 -1.49
CA MET A 63 4.12 2.23 -1.42
C MET A 63 2.98 2.15 -2.43
N ILE A 64 1.77 2.00 -1.93
CA ILE A 64 0.57 1.69 -2.71
C ILE A 64 -0.28 2.95 -2.78
N LYS A 65 -0.71 3.33 -4.00
CA LYS A 65 -1.63 4.44 -4.20
C LYS A 65 -2.99 3.86 -4.53
N CYS A 66 -4.03 4.41 -3.93
CA CYS A 66 -5.40 3.99 -4.27
C CYS A 66 -6.38 5.12 -3.99
N LYS A 67 -7.56 5.01 -4.59
CA LYS A 67 -8.63 5.95 -4.30
C LYS A 67 -9.27 5.63 -2.95
N GLU A 68 -9.85 6.65 -2.33
CA GLU A 68 -10.44 6.55 -1.00
C GLU A 68 -11.45 5.40 -0.88
N GLU A 69 -12.27 5.22 -1.89
CA GLU A 69 -13.32 4.19 -1.89
C GLU A 69 -12.74 2.76 -1.80
N ASN A 70 -11.47 2.57 -2.19
CA ASN A 70 -10.82 1.26 -2.18
C ASN A 70 -9.92 1.02 -0.97
N VAL A 71 -9.65 2.03 -0.15
CA VAL A 71 -8.64 1.93 0.90
C VAL A 71 -8.92 0.77 1.88
N ASN A 72 -10.17 0.59 2.28
CA ASN A 72 -10.51 -0.50 3.20
C ASN A 72 -10.35 -1.87 2.56
N LYS A 73 -10.72 -2.01 1.29
CA LYS A 73 -10.52 -3.26 0.54
C LYS A 73 -9.04 -3.59 0.40
N VAL A 74 -8.22 -2.58 0.11
CA VAL A 74 -6.77 -2.73 0.02
C VAL A 74 -6.20 -3.22 1.34
N ARG A 75 -6.56 -2.59 2.44
CA ARG A 75 -6.10 -2.98 3.78
C ARG A 75 -6.49 -4.41 4.12
N ASN A 76 -7.72 -4.79 3.81
CA ASN A 76 -8.20 -6.14 4.07
C ASN A 76 -7.45 -7.18 3.26
N LYS A 77 -7.19 -6.90 1.98
CA LYS A 77 -6.41 -7.81 1.12
C LYS A 77 -4.98 -7.95 1.60
N ILE A 78 -4.35 -6.85 2.02
CA ILE A 78 -3.01 -6.92 2.59
C ILE A 78 -2.99 -7.82 3.82
N SER A 79 -3.94 -7.64 4.74
CA SER A 79 -4.02 -8.46 5.94
C SER A 79 -4.22 -9.94 5.62
N GLU A 80 -5.03 -10.23 4.61
CA GLU A 80 -5.37 -11.60 4.22
C GLU A 80 -4.20 -12.32 3.55
N TRP A 81 -3.42 -11.62 2.73
CA TRP A 81 -2.39 -12.22 1.89
C TRP A 81 -0.95 -11.96 2.34
N HIS A 82 -0.75 -11.20 3.42
CA HIS A 82 0.59 -10.87 3.90
C HIS A 82 1.30 -12.10 4.48
N SER A 83 2.63 -12.13 4.32
CA SER A 83 3.46 -13.22 4.85
C SER A 83 3.59 -13.18 6.37
N TYR A 84 3.44 -11.99 6.97
CA TYR A 84 3.62 -11.81 8.41
C TYR A 84 2.33 -12.01 9.19
N GLU A 85 2.46 -12.53 10.39
CA GLU A 85 1.36 -12.62 11.35
C GLU A 85 0.86 -11.24 11.75
N LEU A 86 1.78 -10.29 11.93
CA LEU A 86 1.47 -8.90 12.28
C LEU A 86 2.09 -7.95 11.26
N PRO A 87 1.40 -7.71 10.13
CA PRO A 87 1.94 -6.83 9.11
C PRO A 87 1.85 -5.36 9.50
N GLU A 88 2.83 -4.56 9.06
CA GLU A 88 2.73 -3.12 9.07
C GLU A 88 1.74 -2.71 7.99
N ILE A 89 0.71 -1.97 8.36
CA ILE A 89 -0.24 -1.38 7.40
C ILE A 89 -0.49 0.04 7.86
N ILE A 90 0.19 0.98 7.23
CA ILE A 90 0.05 2.40 7.51
C ILE A 90 -0.68 3.01 6.33
N TYR A 91 -1.64 3.89 6.58
CA TYR A 91 -2.35 4.55 5.50
C TYR A 91 -2.71 5.96 5.88
N PHE A 92 -2.67 6.86 4.91
CA PHE A 92 -3.01 8.25 5.12
C PHE A 92 -3.43 8.91 3.80
N ARG A 93 -4.24 9.95 3.95
CA ARG A 93 -4.73 10.70 2.82
C ARG A 93 -3.63 11.62 2.30
N VAL A 94 -3.49 11.70 0.96
CA VAL A 94 -2.49 12.54 0.32
C VAL A 94 -3.13 13.38 -0.77
N SER A 95 -2.45 14.46 -1.13
CA SER A 95 -2.82 15.30 -2.26
C SER A 95 -1.90 15.01 -3.43
N ALA A 96 -2.41 15.18 -4.63
CA ALA A 96 -1.64 14.99 -5.86
C ALA A 96 -2.07 16.02 -6.90
N ASN A 97 -1.25 16.19 -7.93
CA ASN A 97 -1.61 17.05 -9.05
C ASN A 97 -2.88 16.52 -9.72
N LYS A 98 -3.65 17.43 -10.29
CA LYS A 98 -4.98 17.18 -10.84
C LYS A 98 -5.03 15.95 -11.76
N ASN A 99 -4.14 15.88 -12.74
CA ASN A 99 -4.18 14.78 -13.72
C ASN A 99 -3.84 13.44 -13.08
N TYR A 100 -2.88 13.41 -12.19
CA TYR A 100 -2.52 12.18 -11.48
C TYR A 100 -3.65 11.75 -10.56
N HIS A 101 -4.26 12.69 -9.85
CA HIS A 101 -5.41 12.45 -8.99
C HIS A 101 -6.56 11.81 -9.78
N GLN A 102 -6.87 12.37 -10.96
CA GLN A 102 -7.92 11.81 -11.82
C GLN A 102 -7.59 10.39 -12.28
N TRP A 103 -6.32 10.16 -12.63
CA TRP A 103 -5.90 8.83 -13.06
C TRP A 103 -6.05 7.80 -11.94
N VAL A 104 -5.60 8.11 -10.74
CA VAL A 104 -5.75 7.21 -9.59
C VAL A 104 -7.22 6.88 -9.34
N ASN A 105 -8.09 7.89 -9.42
CA ASN A 105 -9.52 7.70 -9.19
C ASN A 105 -10.24 6.98 -10.33
N SER A 106 -9.58 6.80 -11.47
CA SER A 106 -10.17 6.11 -12.63
C SER A 106 -10.06 4.59 -12.56
N ILE A 107 -9.28 4.09 -11.63
CA ILE A 107 -9.02 2.64 -11.51
C ILE A 107 -9.87 2.01 -10.41
#